data_3815e8ce5e42ced6091b65f3603fc677
#
_entry.id   3815e8ce5e42ced6091b65f3603fc677
#
_cell.length_a   1.000
_cell.length_b   1.000
_cell.length_c   1.000
_cell.angle_alpha   90.00
_cell.angle_beta   90.00
_cell.angle_gamma   90.00
#
_symmetry.space_group_name_H-M   'P 1'
#
loop_
_entity.id
_entity.type
_entity.pdbx_description
1 polymer ?
#
loop_
_entity_poly.entity_id
_entity_poly.type
_entity_poly.pdbx_seq_one_letter_code
_entity_poly.pdbx_strand_id
1 'polypeptide(L)'
;MINFSSLLERLLYTHGRNGKKAALKNYIKXTPDPDRGFALAALTGNLEINXLSPKFYRELITEXXDIELFNMSYDYVGDLAETISLLWPTNSKAISKSLSLSEFIALIQKSPRDXQKEIISXFFNLHSQTERXAMIKLTMGGFRVGVSAKLVKIALAEYGKKXLEDIENIWHGLSIPYLELXNWLEDKSTKP
;
A
#
# COMPACT_ATOMS: atom_id res chain seq x y z
N MET A 1 -2.95 -8.09 2.17
CA MET A 1 -2.89 -7.27 0.94
C MET A 1 -4.27 -6.81 0.47
N ILE A 2 -5.29 -7.65 0.55
CA ILE A 2 -6.65 -7.32 0.07
C ILE A 2 -7.19 -6.07 0.76
N ASN A 3 -7.11 -5.98 2.09
CA ASN A 3 -7.62 -4.81 2.81
C ASN A 3 -6.89 -3.52 2.40
N PHE A 4 -5.58 -3.62 2.22
CA PHE A 4 -4.77 -2.46 1.82
C PHE A 4 -5.13 -2.00 0.40
N SER A 5 -5.25 -2.94 -0.53
CA SER A 5 -5.61 -2.60 -1.92
C SER A 5 -7.01 -2.00 -2.00
N SER A 6 -7.94 -2.52 -1.20
CA SER A 6 -9.29 -1.96 -1.12
C SER A 6 -9.29 -0.54 -0.57
N LEU A 7 -8.45 -0.28 0.43
CA LEU A 7 -8.28 1.06 0.97
C LEU A 7 -7.76 2.02 -0.09
N LEU A 8 -6.71 1.62 -0.83
CA LEU A 8 -6.15 2.49 -1.87
C LEU A 8 -7.18 2.82 -2.94
N GLU A 9 -7.93 1.83 -3.38
CA GLU A 9 -8.97 2.04 -4.38
C GLU A 9 -10.02 3.02 -3.86
N ARG A 10 -10.45 2.83 -2.62
CA ARG A 10 -11.44 3.71 -2.01
C ARG A 10 -10.93 5.14 -1.87
N LEU A 11 -9.67 5.32 -1.47
CA LEU A 11 -9.07 6.65 -1.33
C LEU A 11 -8.95 7.35 -2.68
N LEU A 12 -8.59 6.61 -3.73
CA LEU A 12 -8.44 7.18 -5.07
C LEU A 12 -9.78 7.66 -5.64
N TYR A 13 -10.87 6.98 -5.32
CA TYR A 13 -12.19 7.30 -5.86
C TYR A 13 -13.08 8.11 -4.91
N THR A 14 -12.57 8.49 -3.74
CA THR A 14 -13.29 9.32 -2.78
C THR A 14 -12.76 10.74 -2.86
N HIS A 15 -13.64 11.71 -3.09
CA HIS A 15 -13.20 13.08 -3.30
C HIS A 15 -13.23 13.94 -2.04
N GLY A 16 -14.06 13.64 -1.08
CA GLY A 16 -14.18 14.47 0.11
C GLY A 16 -13.23 14.06 1.22
N ARG A 17 -12.78 15.08 1.99
CA ARG A 17 -11.90 14.84 3.13
C ARG A 17 -12.54 13.91 4.17
N ASN A 18 -13.83 14.14 4.48
CA ASN A 18 -14.53 13.34 5.47
C ASN A 18 -14.70 11.90 5.00
N GLY A 19 -14.93 11.68 3.71
CA GLY A 19 -15.01 10.34 3.14
C GLY A 19 -13.69 9.60 3.23
N LYS A 20 -12.59 10.29 2.95
CA LYS A 20 -11.26 9.70 3.07
C LYS A 20 -10.94 9.36 4.52
N LYS A 21 -11.29 10.25 5.44
CA LYS A 21 -11.10 10.01 6.87
C LYS A 21 -11.89 8.79 7.33
N ALA A 22 -13.14 8.67 6.87
CA ALA A 22 -13.97 7.51 7.20
C ALA A 22 -13.36 6.20 6.66
N ALA A 23 -12.82 6.24 5.44
CA ALA A 23 -12.14 5.08 4.86
C ALA A 23 -10.93 4.66 5.69
N LEU A 24 -10.13 5.65 6.12
CA LEU A 24 -8.96 5.39 6.96
C LEU A 24 -9.37 4.76 8.30
N LYS A 25 -10.37 5.34 8.96
CA LYS A 25 -10.84 4.82 10.24
C LYS A 25 -11.37 3.39 10.11
N ASN A 26 -12.10 3.12 9.06
CA ASN A 26 -12.63 1.78 8.81
C ASN A 26 -11.49 0.77 8.58
N TYR A 27 -10.47 1.18 7.82
CA TYR A 27 -9.30 0.32 7.57
C TYR A 27 -8.57 0.01 8.89
N ILE A 28 -8.34 1.02 9.72
CA ILE A 28 -7.68 0.85 11.01
C ILE A 28 -8.47 -0.13 11.89
N LYS A 29 -9.75 -0.01 11.90
CA LYS A 29 -10.63 -0.90 12.67
C LYS A 29 -10.63 -2.35 12.15
N UNK A 30 -10.60 -2.40 10.86
CA UNK A 30 -10.79 -3.62 10.28
C UNK A 30 -9.62 -4.45 10.02
N THR A 31 -8.48 -3.88 10.10
CA THR A 31 -7.23 -4.54 9.71
C THR A 31 -6.37 -4.81 10.93
N PRO A 32 -5.91 -6.05 11.12
CA PRO A 32 -5.11 -6.35 12.30
C PRO A 32 -3.67 -5.86 12.16
N ASP A 33 -2.99 -5.75 13.30
CA ASP A 33 -1.55 -5.57 13.33
C ASP A 33 -0.86 -6.82 12.78
N PRO A 34 0.29 -6.72 12.14
CA PRO A 34 1.04 -5.48 11.88
C PRO A 34 0.68 -4.80 10.56
N ASP A 35 -0.25 -5.36 9.77
CA ASP A 35 -0.57 -4.84 8.44
C ASP A 35 -1.01 -3.39 8.48
N ARG A 36 -1.90 -3.03 9.43
CA ARG A 36 -2.40 -1.65 9.49
C ARG A 36 -1.28 -0.66 9.78
N GLY A 37 -0.32 -1.04 10.60
CA GLY A 37 0.82 -0.16 10.88
C GLY A 37 1.71 0.06 9.67
N PHE A 38 1.95 -0.98 8.88
CA PHE A 38 2.71 -0.84 7.64
C PHE A 38 1.97 0.05 6.63
N ALA A 39 0.65 -0.09 6.54
CA ALA A 39 -0.15 0.77 5.66
C ALA A 39 -0.07 2.22 6.10
N LEU A 40 -0.17 2.48 7.41
CA LEU A 40 -0.03 3.84 7.94
C LEU A 40 1.34 4.42 7.63
N ALA A 41 2.40 3.61 7.74
CA ALA A 41 3.75 4.05 7.40
C ALA A 41 3.85 4.43 5.92
N ALA A 42 3.25 3.63 5.04
CA ALA A 42 3.24 3.93 3.61
C ALA A 42 2.49 5.23 3.32
N LEU A 43 1.32 5.40 3.92
CA LEU A 43 0.47 6.57 3.68
C LEU A 43 1.07 7.86 4.22
N THR A 44 1.90 7.78 5.26
CA THR A 44 2.53 8.97 5.85
C THR A 44 3.95 9.21 5.33
N GLY A 45 4.41 8.37 4.40
CA GLY A 45 5.74 8.53 3.81
C GLY A 45 6.88 8.03 4.67
N ASN A 46 6.59 7.23 5.68
CA ASN A 46 7.61 6.75 6.63
C ASN A 46 8.07 5.32 6.36
N LEU A 47 7.45 4.62 5.43
CA LEU A 47 7.85 3.24 5.13
C LEU A 47 9.14 3.24 4.32
N GLU A 48 10.15 2.59 4.85
CA GLU A 48 11.42 2.40 4.15
C GLU A 48 11.39 1.05 3.43
N ILE A 49 11.40 1.11 2.10
CA ILE A 49 11.36 -0.07 1.26
C ILE A 49 12.21 0.23 0.02
N ASN A 50 12.89 -0.81 -0.47
CA ASN A 50 13.65 -0.62 -1.69
C ASN A 50 12.75 -0.29 -2.87
N UNK A 51 12.77 0.74 -3.43
CA UNK A 51 11.97 1.14 -4.47
C UNK A 51 12.38 0.39 -5.67
N LEU A 52 11.41 0.15 -6.33
CA LEU A 52 11.54 -0.40 -7.68
C LEU A 52 11.22 0.68 -8.69
N SER A 53 12.11 0.90 -9.60
CA SER A 53 12.00 2.04 -10.52
C SER A 53 10.89 1.85 -11.56
N PRO A 54 10.40 2.93 -12.18
CA PRO A 54 9.52 2.80 -13.34
C PRO A 54 10.15 2.00 -14.48
N LYS A 55 11.47 2.13 -14.69
CA LYS A 55 12.18 1.33 -15.70
C LYS A 55 12.07 -0.16 -15.41
N PHE A 56 12.23 -0.56 -14.14
CA PHE A 56 12.09 -1.96 -13.73
C PHE A 56 10.72 -2.49 -14.15
N TYR A 57 9.65 -1.74 -13.86
CA TYR A 57 8.30 -2.18 -14.17
C TYR A 57 8.01 -2.18 -15.66
N ARG A 58 8.56 -1.22 -16.42
CA ARG A 58 8.41 -1.23 -17.87
C ARG A 58 9.09 -2.45 -18.50
N GLU A 59 10.28 -2.79 -18.03
CA GLU A 59 10.97 -3.99 -18.50
C GLU A 59 10.19 -5.25 -18.14
N LEU A 60 9.64 -5.30 -16.95
CA LEU A 60 8.87 -6.46 -16.50
C LEU A 60 7.63 -6.69 -17.36
N ILE A 61 6.85 -5.64 -17.65
CA ILE A 61 5.62 -5.79 -18.44
C ILE A 61 5.92 -6.13 -19.89
N THR A 62 6.99 -5.63 -20.47
CA THR A 62 7.33 -5.90 -21.86
C THR A 62 7.84 -7.34 -22.07
N GLU A 63 8.21 -7.98 -21.07
CA GLU A 63 8.46 -9.43 -21.11
C GLU A 63 7.20 -10.30 -21.10
N UNK A 64 6.12 -9.70 -20.68
CA UNK A 64 4.92 -10.37 -20.49
C UNK A 64 3.91 -10.03 -21.49
N UNK A 65 3.92 -8.77 -21.99
CA UNK A 65 2.96 -8.24 -22.88
C UNK A 65 3.63 -7.74 -24.09
N ASP A 66 2.78 -7.47 -25.16
CA ASP A 66 3.25 -6.82 -26.38
C ASP A 66 3.57 -5.36 -26.13
N ILE A 67 4.75 -4.92 -26.54
CA ILE A 67 5.19 -3.55 -26.24
C ILE A 67 4.29 -2.50 -26.92
N GLU A 68 3.77 -2.78 -28.11
CA GLU A 68 2.86 -1.85 -28.79
C GLU A 68 1.55 -1.71 -28.00
N LEU A 69 1.00 -2.82 -27.56
CA LEU A 69 -0.20 -2.79 -26.73
C LEU A 69 0.05 -2.03 -25.43
N PHE A 70 1.18 -2.25 -24.80
CA PHE A 70 1.53 -1.54 -23.58
C PHE A 70 1.61 -0.02 -23.83
N ASN A 71 2.32 0.39 -24.87
CA ASN A 71 2.49 1.82 -25.15
C ASN A 71 1.16 2.51 -25.45
N MET A 72 0.30 1.88 -26.23
CA MET A 72 -1.02 2.41 -26.55
C MET A 72 -1.89 2.52 -25.29
N SER A 73 -1.86 1.48 -24.46
CA SER A 73 -2.63 1.47 -23.21
C SER A 73 -2.12 2.52 -22.24
N TYR A 74 -0.82 2.66 -22.11
CA TYR A 74 -0.22 3.65 -21.23
C TYR A 74 -0.57 5.08 -21.69
N ASP A 75 -0.54 5.33 -22.99
CA ASP A 75 -0.92 6.64 -23.53
C ASP A 75 -2.39 6.96 -23.19
N TYR A 76 -3.26 5.95 -23.23
CA TYR A 76 -4.68 6.13 -22.92
C TYR A 76 -4.92 6.30 -21.43
N VAL A 77 -4.35 5.42 -20.61
CA VAL A 77 -4.60 5.36 -19.16
C VAL A 77 -3.85 6.49 -18.43
N GLY A 78 -2.59 6.72 -18.80
CA GLY A 78 -1.78 7.79 -18.23
C GLY A 78 -1.13 7.51 -16.90
N ASP A 79 -1.28 6.30 -16.34
CA ASP A 79 -0.68 5.91 -15.07
C ASP A 79 -0.01 4.55 -15.25
N LEU A 80 1.28 4.50 -14.92
CA LEU A 80 2.08 3.29 -15.16
C LEU A 80 1.58 2.10 -14.33
N ALA A 81 1.33 2.32 -13.04
CA ALA A 81 0.88 1.24 -12.16
C ALA A 81 -0.47 0.68 -12.60
N GLU A 82 -1.39 1.58 -12.95
CA GLU A 82 -2.71 1.18 -13.42
C GLU A 82 -2.63 0.39 -14.73
N THR A 83 -1.81 0.87 -15.66
CA THR A 83 -1.63 0.21 -16.96
C THR A 83 -1.06 -1.20 -16.79
N ILE A 84 -0.01 -1.33 -15.99
CA ILE A 84 0.64 -2.64 -15.78
C ILE A 84 -0.32 -3.60 -15.07
N SER A 85 -1.00 -3.12 -14.04
CA SER A 85 -1.92 -3.99 -13.27
C SER A 85 -3.07 -4.50 -14.15
N LEU A 86 -3.53 -3.67 -15.08
CA LEU A 86 -4.59 -4.03 -16.02
C LEU A 86 -4.10 -5.03 -17.08
N LEU A 87 -2.92 -4.80 -17.64
CA LEU A 87 -2.40 -5.60 -18.74
C LEU A 87 -1.71 -6.90 -18.33
N TRP A 88 -1.32 -7.03 -17.08
CA TRP A 88 -0.63 -8.24 -16.64
C TRP A 88 -1.49 -9.46 -16.94
N PRO A 89 -0.94 -10.48 -17.61
CA PRO A 89 -1.74 -11.64 -18.00
C PRO A 89 -2.37 -12.32 -16.79
N THR A 90 -3.68 -12.51 -16.84
CA THR A 90 -4.42 -13.14 -15.74
C THR A 90 -4.44 -14.66 -15.96
N ASN A 91 -3.93 -15.38 -15.00
CA ASN A 91 -3.96 -16.84 -15.02
C ASN A 91 -5.12 -17.30 -14.16
N SER A 92 -6.11 -17.95 -14.78
CA SER A 92 -7.35 -18.34 -14.09
C SER A 92 -7.16 -19.43 -13.04
N LYS A 93 -5.94 -20.01 -12.95
CA LYS A 93 -5.72 -21.18 -12.11
C LYS A 93 -5.20 -20.93 -10.72
N ALA A 94 -4.99 -19.67 -10.32
CA ALA A 94 -4.19 -19.53 -9.12
C ALA A 94 -4.55 -18.37 -8.23
N ILE A 95 -5.66 -18.44 -7.53
CA ILE A 95 -5.78 -17.62 -6.32
C ILE A 95 -5.99 -18.59 -5.16
N SER A 96 -4.94 -19.21 -4.71
CA SER A 96 -5.04 -20.10 -3.56
C SER A 96 -4.69 -19.41 -2.25
N LYS A 97 -3.83 -18.38 -2.28
CA LYS A 97 -3.47 -17.68 -1.04
C LYS A 97 -2.86 -16.31 -1.34
N SER A 98 -3.56 -15.27 -0.96
CA SER A 98 -3.06 -13.90 -1.06
C SER A 98 -2.07 -13.62 0.08
N LEU A 99 -0.94 -13.00 -0.24
CA LEU A 99 0.01 -12.55 0.78
C LEU A 99 -0.59 -11.40 1.59
N SER A 100 -0.24 -11.34 2.86
CA SER A 100 -0.55 -10.16 3.66
C SER A 100 0.39 -9.01 3.27
N LEU A 101 0.02 -7.79 3.64
CA LEU A 101 0.88 -6.64 3.39
C LEU A 101 2.24 -6.80 4.06
N SER A 102 2.26 -7.25 5.31
CA SER A 102 3.52 -7.45 6.03
C SER A 102 4.40 -8.52 5.39
N GLU A 103 3.80 -9.60 4.90
CA GLU A 103 4.54 -10.65 4.20
C GLU A 103 5.17 -10.12 2.91
N PHE A 104 4.41 -9.34 2.14
CA PHE A 104 4.91 -8.74 0.91
C PHE A 104 6.09 -7.79 1.19
N ILE A 105 5.94 -6.91 2.17
CA ILE A 105 6.99 -5.96 2.54
C ILE A 105 8.27 -6.70 2.96
N ALA A 106 8.12 -7.73 3.81
CA ALA A 106 9.27 -8.51 4.26
C ALA A 106 10.02 -9.17 3.11
N LEU A 107 9.27 -9.72 2.15
CA LEU A 107 9.89 -10.37 0.99
C LEU A 107 10.63 -9.37 0.11
N ILE A 108 10.04 -8.20 -0.13
CA ILE A 108 10.69 -7.17 -0.95
C ILE A 108 11.97 -6.65 -0.27
N GLN A 109 11.91 -6.44 1.04
CA GLN A 109 13.08 -5.96 1.78
C GLN A 109 14.23 -6.98 1.78
N LYS A 110 13.91 -8.26 1.81
CA LYS A 110 14.90 -9.33 1.88
C LYS A 110 15.40 -9.80 0.53
N SER A 111 14.69 -9.51 -0.56
CA SER A 111 15.01 -10.07 -1.86
C SER A 111 16.26 -9.42 -2.45
N PRO A 112 17.17 -10.22 -3.01
CA PRO A 112 18.30 -9.67 -3.74
C PRO A 112 17.83 -9.00 -5.04
N ARG A 113 18.63 -8.09 -5.54
CA ARG A 113 18.26 -7.26 -6.69
C ARG A 113 17.93 -8.08 -7.93
N ASP A 114 18.70 -9.13 -8.17
CA ASP A 114 18.50 -10.02 -9.34
C ASP A 114 17.33 -11.01 -9.23
N UNK A 115 16.68 -11.04 -8.24
CA UNK A 115 15.62 -11.83 -8.03
C UNK A 115 14.33 -11.18 -8.02
N GLN A 116 14.48 -9.93 -8.02
CA GLN A 116 13.25 -9.14 -7.86
C GLN A 116 12.24 -9.36 -8.98
N LYS A 117 12.67 -9.48 -10.22
CA LYS A 117 11.75 -9.72 -11.33
C LYS A 117 10.94 -11.00 -11.13
N GLU A 118 11.60 -12.08 -10.75
CA GLU A 118 10.91 -13.35 -10.50
C GLU A 118 9.94 -13.26 -9.33
N ILE A 119 10.36 -12.61 -8.27
CA ILE A 119 9.54 -12.45 -7.06
C ILE A 119 8.28 -11.63 -7.37
N ILE A 120 8.45 -10.51 -8.05
CA ILE A 120 7.31 -9.63 -8.38
C ILE A 120 6.37 -10.32 -9.36
N SER A 121 6.91 -11.04 -10.34
CA SER A 121 6.06 -11.80 -11.27
C SER A 121 5.23 -12.87 -10.57
N UNK A 122 5.77 -13.35 -9.70
CA UNK A 122 5.16 -14.31 -8.94
C UNK A 122 4.02 -13.79 -8.23
N PHE A 123 4.29 -12.67 -7.59
CA PHE A 123 3.23 -11.98 -6.88
C PHE A 123 2.09 -11.56 -7.79
N PHE A 124 2.41 -10.98 -8.92
CA PHE A 124 1.38 -10.53 -9.86
C PHE A 124 0.51 -11.68 -10.35
N ASN A 125 1.10 -12.84 -10.57
CA ASN A 125 0.34 -14.02 -11.02
C ASN A 125 -0.64 -14.52 -9.97
N LEU A 126 -0.35 -14.27 -8.69
CA LEU A 126 -1.14 -14.77 -7.57
C LEU A 126 -2.17 -13.75 -7.06
N HIS A 127 -2.11 -12.51 -7.54
CA HIS A 127 -2.94 -11.44 -6.98
C HIS A 127 -3.79 -10.77 -8.05
N SER A 128 -4.86 -10.14 -7.61
CA SER A 128 -5.81 -9.45 -8.48
C SER A 128 -5.23 -8.16 -9.05
N GLN A 129 -5.93 -7.60 -10.04
CA GLN A 129 -5.58 -6.31 -10.62
C GLN A 129 -5.47 -5.22 -9.55
N THR A 130 -6.43 -5.16 -8.65
CA THR A 130 -6.44 -4.15 -7.57
C THR A 130 -5.24 -4.30 -6.66
N GLU A 131 -4.91 -5.54 -6.33
CA GLU A 131 -3.75 -5.81 -5.48
C GLU A 131 -2.44 -5.47 -6.18
N ARG A 132 -2.37 -5.74 -7.48
CA ARG A 132 -1.20 -5.33 -8.26
C ARG A 132 -0.99 -3.81 -8.23
N UNK A 133 -1.94 -3.01 -8.34
CA UNK A 133 -1.89 -1.68 -8.25
C UNK A 133 -1.28 -1.26 -7.04
N ALA A 134 -1.78 -1.88 -5.98
CA ALA A 134 -1.26 -1.53 -4.67
C ALA A 134 0.22 -1.90 -4.52
N MET A 135 0.59 -3.09 -4.99
CA MET A 135 1.99 -3.54 -4.93
C MET A 135 2.93 -2.61 -5.68
N ILE A 136 2.52 -2.17 -6.87
CA ILE A 136 3.35 -1.29 -7.68
C ILE A 136 3.47 0.09 -7.02
N LYS A 137 2.35 0.66 -6.58
CA LYS A 137 2.37 1.96 -5.91
C LYS A 137 3.25 1.92 -4.66
N LEU A 138 3.14 0.86 -3.88
CA LEU A 138 3.91 0.71 -2.66
C LEU A 138 5.41 0.69 -2.94
N THR A 139 5.84 -0.02 -3.96
CA THR A 139 7.26 -0.24 -4.25
C THR A 139 7.89 0.86 -5.09
N MET A 140 7.11 1.61 -5.87
CA MET A 140 7.67 2.70 -6.68
C MET A 140 7.98 3.96 -5.87
N GLY A 141 7.43 4.08 -4.67
CA GLY A 141 7.59 5.30 -3.89
C GLY A 141 6.69 6.41 -4.43
N GLY A 142 6.81 7.59 -3.83
CA GLY A 142 5.97 8.71 -4.22
C GLY A 142 4.48 8.39 -4.10
N PHE A 143 4.12 7.79 -3.01
CA PHE A 143 2.79 7.22 -2.77
C PHE A 143 1.76 8.34 -2.65
N ARG A 144 1.05 8.61 -3.75
CA ARG A 144 0.10 9.73 -3.80
C ARG A 144 -1.31 9.21 -4.02
N VAL A 145 -2.09 9.22 -2.94
CA VAL A 145 -3.49 8.77 -2.98
C VAL A 145 -4.43 9.86 -2.44
N GLY A 146 -3.95 11.11 -2.44
CA GLY A 146 -4.75 12.24 -2.00
C GLY A 146 -4.97 12.30 -0.50
N VAL A 147 -4.03 11.76 0.27
CA VAL A 147 -4.11 11.70 1.73
C VAL A 147 -2.81 12.26 2.30
N SER A 148 -2.93 13.27 3.16
CA SER A 148 -1.77 13.84 3.85
C SER A 148 -1.46 13.06 5.12
N ALA A 149 -0.23 13.18 5.60
CA ALA A 149 0.13 12.62 6.89
C ALA A 149 -0.76 13.17 8.01
N LYS A 150 -1.11 14.46 7.91
CA LYS A 150 -1.99 15.07 8.91
C LYS A 150 -3.38 14.44 8.92
N LEU A 151 -3.95 14.16 7.75
CA LEU A 151 -5.26 13.51 7.68
C LEU A 151 -5.22 12.11 8.31
N VAL A 152 -4.13 11.36 8.10
CA VAL A 152 -3.95 10.06 8.74
C VAL A 152 -3.93 10.21 10.25
N LYS A 153 -3.20 11.20 10.77
CA LYS A 153 -3.14 11.43 12.22
C LYS A 153 -4.49 11.84 12.80
N ILE A 154 -5.25 12.65 12.05
CA ILE A 154 -6.61 13.02 12.48
C ILE A 154 -7.51 11.78 12.55
N ALA A 155 -7.43 10.91 11.54
CA ALA A 155 -8.20 9.66 11.55
C ALA A 155 -7.82 8.78 12.74
N LEU A 156 -6.53 8.68 13.06
CA LEU A 156 -6.06 7.93 14.22
C LEU A 156 -6.59 8.54 15.52
N ALA A 157 -6.55 9.87 15.64
CA ALA A 157 -7.05 10.57 16.82
C ALA A 157 -8.53 10.29 17.04
N GLU A 158 -9.32 10.37 15.96
CA GLU A 158 -10.75 10.10 16.05
C GLU A 158 -11.03 8.64 16.36
N TYR A 159 -10.29 7.73 15.74
CA TYR A 159 -10.44 6.30 16.00
C TYR A 159 -10.20 5.96 17.48
N GLY A 160 -9.12 6.50 18.05
CA GLY A 160 -8.73 6.20 19.42
C GLY A 160 -9.35 7.13 20.47
N LYS A 161 -10.09 8.17 20.04
CA LYS A 161 -10.66 9.19 20.92
C LYS A 161 -9.56 9.85 21.75
N LYS A 162 -8.53 10.25 21.07
CA LYS A 162 -7.38 10.95 21.66
C LYS A 162 -7.21 12.31 20.99
N UNK A 163 -6.63 13.11 21.42
CA UNK A 163 -6.28 14.32 20.94
C UNK A 163 -5.28 14.19 19.90
N LEU A 164 -5.40 14.96 18.91
CA LEU A 164 -4.45 15.02 17.82
C LEU A 164 -3.07 15.47 18.29
N GLU A 165 -3.03 16.47 19.14
CA GLU A 165 -1.77 16.98 19.69
C GLU A 165 -0.96 15.89 20.36
N ASP A 166 -1.60 14.99 21.11
CA ASP A 166 -0.90 13.87 21.73
C ASP A 166 -0.26 12.97 20.70
N ILE A 167 -0.96 12.69 19.59
CA ILE A 167 -0.41 11.85 18.51
C ILE A 167 0.77 12.56 17.86
N GLU A 168 0.63 13.84 17.56
CA GLU A 168 1.71 14.61 16.92
C GLU A 168 2.96 14.67 17.81
N ASN A 169 2.77 14.79 19.11
CA ASN A 169 3.91 14.86 20.04
C ASN A 169 4.71 13.57 20.10
N ILE A 170 4.06 12.41 19.95
CA ILE A 170 4.77 11.12 20.04
C ILE A 170 5.22 10.57 18.67
N TRP A 171 4.74 11.18 17.56
CA TRP A 171 4.85 10.57 16.25
C TRP A 171 6.28 10.21 15.85
N HIS A 172 7.21 11.14 16.07
CA HIS A 172 8.60 10.93 15.62
C HIS A 172 9.34 9.87 16.45
N GLY A 173 8.85 9.53 17.62
CA GLY A 173 9.45 8.49 18.44
C GLY A 173 8.88 7.09 18.22
N LEU A 174 7.89 6.97 17.34
CA LEU A 174 7.23 5.69 17.11
C LEU A 174 8.03 4.83 16.14
N SER A 175 7.98 3.52 16.37
CA SER A 175 8.63 2.53 15.51
C SER A 175 7.59 1.84 14.64
N ILE A 176 7.90 1.68 13.34
CA ILE A 176 7.07 0.94 12.40
C ILE A 176 7.15 -0.54 12.76
N PRO A 177 6.05 -1.27 12.84
CA PRO A 177 4.69 -0.94 12.34
C PRO A 177 3.71 -0.37 13.37
N TYR A 178 4.14 0.49 14.25
CA TYR A 178 3.28 1.27 15.14
C TYR A 178 2.44 0.43 16.09
N LEU A 179 2.97 -0.68 16.58
CA LEU A 179 2.25 -1.57 17.50
C LEU A 179 1.87 -0.85 18.79
N GLU A 180 2.78 -0.05 19.34
CA GLU A 180 2.52 0.73 20.55
C GLU A 180 1.42 1.77 20.34
N LEU A 181 1.40 2.36 19.22
CA LEU A 181 0.36 3.33 18.87
C LEU A 181 -1.01 2.66 18.79
N UNK A 182 -1.18 1.77 18.09
CA UNK A 182 -2.30 1.13 17.95
C UNK A 182 -2.81 0.65 19.17
N ASN A 183 -1.91 0.00 20.13
CA ASN A 183 -2.32 -0.48 21.44
C ASN A 183 -2.84 0.65 22.35
N TRP A 184 -2.15 1.77 22.35
CA TRP A 184 -2.60 2.93 23.12
C TRP A 184 -3.96 3.46 22.63
N LEU A 185 -4.13 3.55 21.32
CA LEU A 185 -5.40 4.04 20.76
C LEU A 185 -6.57 3.14 21.13
N GLU A 186 -6.31 1.85 21.33
CA GLU A 186 -7.35 0.87 21.70
C GLU A 186 -7.41 0.62 23.20
N ASP A 187 -6.75 1.47 23.98
CA ASP A 187 -6.74 1.41 25.46
C ASP A 187 -6.17 0.10 26.01
N LYS A 188 -5.22 -0.49 25.28
CA LYS A 188 -4.54 -1.72 25.71
C LYS A 188 -3.21 -1.43 26.41
N SER A 189 -2.72 -0.21 26.29
CA SER A 189 -1.46 0.21 26.92
C SER A 189 -1.47 1.70 27.20
N THR A 190 -0.45 2.16 27.90
CA THR A 190 -0.26 3.58 28.17
C THR A 190 0.28 4.29 26.92
N LYS A 191 0.25 5.61 26.95
CA LYS A 191 0.78 6.47 25.89
C LYS A 191 2.26 6.17 25.64
N PRO A 192 2.66 5.92 24.37
CA PRO A 192 4.06 5.65 24.05
C PRO A 192 5.03 6.79 24.38
#